data_9809b2d1129c2cca14995e32defd85a4
#
_entry.id   9809b2d1129c2cca14995e32defd85a4
#
_cell.length_a   1.000
_cell.length_b   1.000
_cell.length_c   1.000
_cell.angle_alpha   90.00
_cell.angle_beta   90.00
_cell.angle_gamma   90.00
#
_symmetry.space_group_name_H-M   'P 1'
#
loop_
_entity.id
_entity.type
_entity.pdbx_description
1 polymer ?
#
loop_
_entity_poly.entity_id
_entity_poly.type
_entity_poly.pdbx_seq_one_letter_code
_entity_poly.pdbx_strand_id
1 'polypeptide(L)'
;MFTPQELELLKPLQYQHPLLPIGADRKGMRKKKKAPVNKNGFLLSGWTRHEGFTTKELWSHPHAIAIGVRCDSLFCLDIDGATAGDKAGELSLAEGEPTWEVRRDTNSNYWKRIFAPTPEQLAAIPVNKFGEKSFSFKIYTKENSSKSEALEFFCSAGRQVIVIGDHYESGGRYYWPKGRTPKNLRSPTVDEWSKVLRLLKQYSGESLPTPSVITKNKTDWQIMDECEICGRCERQVCSISADNNVISCFHGLTYAPPKGLKRGELVNGKWGYSKTQERSFGVFSIFVKHKPSQQELLQRRLFSVV
;
A
#
# COMPACT_ATOMS: atom_id res chain seq x y z
N MET A 1 -13.17 12.83 18.07
CA MET A 1 -12.09 13.11 19.05
C MET A 1 -11.93 11.89 19.96
N PHE A 2 -10.70 11.55 20.41
CA PHE A 2 -10.44 10.37 21.24
C PHE A 2 -10.89 10.63 22.69
N THR A 3 -11.21 9.57 23.43
CA THR A 3 -11.45 9.65 24.86
C THR A 3 -10.16 9.27 25.64
N PRO A 4 -9.98 9.74 26.87
CA PRO A 4 -8.88 9.33 27.71
C PRO A 4 -8.82 7.80 27.91
N GLN A 5 -9.97 7.16 28.05
CA GLN A 5 -10.08 5.70 28.19
C GLN A 5 -9.56 4.94 26.98
N GLU A 6 -9.86 5.44 25.76
CA GLU A 6 -9.36 4.84 24.51
C GLU A 6 -7.84 4.95 24.43
N LEU A 7 -7.27 6.07 24.80
CA LEU A 7 -5.82 6.28 24.81
C LEU A 7 -5.12 5.40 25.85
N GLU A 8 -5.69 5.24 27.04
CA GLU A 8 -5.15 4.32 28.05
C GLU A 8 -5.14 2.87 27.59
N LEU A 9 -6.13 2.45 26.78
CA LEU A 9 -6.14 1.11 26.17
C LEU A 9 -5.07 0.93 25.08
N LEU A 10 -4.68 1.99 24.37
CA LEU A 10 -3.62 1.97 23.36
C LEU A 10 -2.22 2.11 23.95
N LYS A 11 -2.08 2.68 25.15
CA LYS A 11 -0.80 3.01 25.77
C LYS A 11 0.18 1.83 25.89
N PRO A 12 -0.22 0.60 26.22
CA PRO A 12 0.71 -0.53 26.24
C PRO A 12 1.25 -0.88 24.83
N LEU A 13 0.48 -0.60 23.78
CA LEU A 13 0.85 -0.96 22.41
C LEU A 13 1.86 0.01 21.80
N GLN A 14 1.93 1.27 22.25
CA GLN A 14 2.76 2.31 21.63
C GLN A 14 4.26 1.98 21.58
N TYR A 15 4.74 1.08 22.45
CA TYR A 15 6.14 0.64 22.48
C TYR A 15 6.42 -0.61 21.65
N GLN A 16 5.38 -1.31 21.21
CA GLN A 16 5.49 -2.54 20.43
C GLN A 16 5.02 -2.35 18.99
N HIS A 17 4.04 -1.46 18.79
CA HIS A 17 3.40 -1.23 17.50
C HIS A 17 3.27 0.27 17.26
N PRO A 18 3.90 0.81 16.21
CA PRO A 18 3.88 2.24 15.93
C PRO A 18 2.46 2.78 15.74
N LEU A 19 2.04 3.66 16.63
CA LEU A 19 0.77 4.39 16.52
C LEU A 19 0.97 5.61 15.64
N LEU A 20 0.00 5.91 14.77
CA LEU A 20 0.09 6.95 13.76
C LEU A 20 -1.12 7.89 13.84
N PRO A 21 -0.92 9.21 13.81
CA PRO A 21 -2.00 10.18 13.67
C PRO A 21 -2.57 10.12 12.25
N ILE A 22 -3.85 9.81 12.12
CA ILE A 22 -4.54 9.73 10.84
C ILE A 22 -5.39 10.98 10.66
N GLY A 23 -5.25 11.63 9.52
CA GLY A 23 -5.97 12.85 9.22
C GLY A 23 -6.29 13.02 7.73
N ALA A 24 -6.96 14.13 7.42
CA ALA A 24 -7.14 14.58 6.07
C ALA A 24 -5.96 15.46 5.67
N ASP A 25 -5.30 15.16 4.57
CA ASP A 25 -4.26 16.03 4.00
C ASP A 25 -4.86 17.40 3.63
N ARG A 26 -4.31 18.48 4.19
CA ARG A 26 -4.75 19.87 3.98
C ARG A 26 -4.68 20.34 2.53
N LYS A 27 -3.82 19.76 1.71
CA LYS A 27 -3.67 20.16 0.29
C LYS A 27 -4.78 19.65 -0.63
N GLY A 28 -5.87 19.11 -0.09
CA GLY A 28 -7.05 18.74 -0.88
C GLY A 28 -6.79 17.66 -1.92
N MET A 29 -5.72 16.89 -1.78
CA MET A 29 -5.51 15.69 -2.59
C MET A 29 -6.57 14.67 -2.21
N ARG A 30 -7.70 14.73 -2.89
CA ARG A 30 -8.92 13.91 -2.71
C ARG A 30 -8.68 12.40 -2.57
N LYS A 31 -7.46 11.92 -2.75
CA LYS A 31 -7.09 10.49 -2.74
C LYS A 31 -6.42 9.99 -1.47
N LYS A 32 -6.05 10.84 -0.50
CA LYS A 32 -5.30 10.42 0.70
C LYS A 32 -5.98 10.76 2.02
N LYS A 33 -7.26 10.54 2.09
CA LYS A 33 -8.12 10.89 3.23
C LYS A 33 -7.94 10.03 4.49
N LYS A 34 -7.13 8.97 4.43
CA LYS A 34 -6.84 8.04 5.53
C LYS A 34 -5.32 7.82 5.66
N ALA A 35 -4.55 8.88 5.59
CA ALA A 35 -3.09 8.80 5.64
C ALA A 35 -2.55 9.31 6.97
N PRO A 36 -1.40 8.79 7.43
CA PRO A 36 -0.68 9.38 8.53
C PRO A 36 -0.30 10.84 8.22
N VAL A 37 -0.53 11.74 9.19
CA VAL A 37 -0.29 13.18 9.03
C VAL A 37 0.72 13.71 10.06
N ASN A 38 1.51 14.71 9.67
CA ASN A 38 2.40 15.43 10.58
C ASN A 38 1.65 16.56 11.31
N LYS A 39 2.32 17.25 12.24
CA LYS A 39 1.75 18.35 13.04
C LYS A 39 1.22 19.53 12.22
N ASN A 40 1.61 19.64 10.94
CA ASN A 40 1.12 20.67 10.03
C ASN A 40 -0.07 20.20 9.17
N GLY A 41 -0.55 18.94 9.35
CA GLY A 41 -1.65 18.36 8.61
C GLY A 41 -1.29 17.87 7.21
N PHE A 42 0.01 17.74 6.89
CA PHE A 42 0.47 17.15 5.64
C PHE A 42 0.81 15.67 5.83
N LEU A 43 0.87 14.93 4.73
CA LEU A 43 1.31 13.54 4.76
C LEU A 43 2.62 13.37 5.54
N LEU A 44 2.63 12.48 6.51
CA LEU A 44 3.83 12.14 7.27
C LEU A 44 4.80 11.38 6.35
N SER A 45 5.89 12.05 5.96
CA SER A 45 6.93 11.44 5.14
C SER A 45 7.63 10.32 5.90
N GLY A 46 7.91 9.20 5.23
CA GLY A 46 8.62 8.07 5.85
C GLY A 46 7.83 7.35 6.95
N TRP A 47 6.51 7.50 7.01
CA TRP A 47 5.67 6.90 8.05
C TRP A 47 5.86 5.37 8.18
N THR A 48 6.25 4.68 7.11
CA THR A 48 6.52 3.23 7.11
C THR A 48 7.75 2.84 7.94
N ARG A 49 8.58 3.80 8.32
CA ARG A 49 9.78 3.63 9.16
C ARG A 49 9.75 4.49 10.43
N HIS A 50 8.68 5.25 10.63
CA HIS A 50 8.53 6.11 11.79
C HIS A 50 8.33 5.25 13.05
N GLU A 51 8.97 5.59 14.15
CA GLU A 51 8.89 4.84 15.43
C GLU A 51 7.48 4.87 16.05
N GLY A 52 6.61 5.73 15.54
CA GLY A 52 5.27 5.94 16.06
C GLY A 52 5.18 7.17 16.94
N PHE A 53 4.00 7.37 17.50
CA PHE A 53 3.67 8.46 18.42
C PHE A 53 3.18 7.88 19.74
N THR A 54 3.52 8.55 20.83
CA THR A 54 2.94 8.23 22.14
C THR A 54 1.45 8.64 22.17
N THR A 55 0.68 8.03 23.05
CA THR A 55 -0.73 8.41 23.25
C THR A 55 -0.88 9.87 23.67
N LYS A 56 0.11 10.44 24.42
CA LYS A 56 0.15 11.85 24.77
C LYS A 56 0.33 12.77 23.56
N GLU A 57 1.22 12.40 22.64
CA GLU A 57 1.43 13.16 21.40
C GLU A 57 0.22 13.08 20.48
N LEU A 58 -0.44 11.90 20.39
CA LEU A 58 -1.67 11.72 19.62
C LEU A 58 -2.83 12.54 20.19
N TRP A 59 -2.96 12.62 21.53
CA TRP A 59 -3.95 13.45 22.21
C TRP A 59 -3.83 14.94 21.83
N SER A 60 -2.61 15.43 21.80
CA SER A 60 -2.31 16.83 21.49
C SER A 60 -2.12 17.11 19.98
N HIS A 61 -2.29 16.10 19.13
CA HIS A 61 -2.02 16.26 17.70
C HIS A 61 -3.13 17.06 17.00
N PRO A 62 -2.84 18.25 16.42
CA PRO A 62 -3.87 19.21 16.00
C PRO A 62 -4.68 18.74 14.78
N HIS A 63 -4.21 17.74 14.06
CA HIS A 63 -4.83 17.26 12.81
C HIS A 63 -5.18 15.77 12.82
N ALA A 64 -4.97 15.07 13.93
CA ALA A 64 -5.39 13.68 14.05
C ALA A 64 -6.91 13.62 14.29
N ILE A 65 -7.64 13.00 13.38
CA ILE A 65 -9.06 12.66 13.52
C ILE A 65 -9.26 11.20 13.91
N ALA A 66 -8.29 10.34 13.59
CA ALA A 66 -8.25 8.94 13.95
C ALA A 66 -6.83 8.51 14.30
N ILE A 67 -6.69 7.35 14.93
CA ILE A 67 -5.41 6.70 15.21
C ILE A 67 -5.33 5.45 14.34
N GLY A 68 -4.21 5.30 13.66
CA GLY A 68 -3.82 4.08 12.98
C GLY A 68 -2.71 3.35 13.73
N VAL A 69 -2.59 2.06 13.50
CA VAL A 69 -1.44 1.25 13.91
C VAL A 69 -0.75 0.68 12.69
N ARG A 70 0.57 0.73 12.66
CA ARG A 70 1.35 0.12 11.58
C ARG A 70 1.43 -1.39 11.76
N CYS A 71 1.31 -2.13 10.66
CA CYS A 71 1.15 -3.58 10.68
C CYS A 71 2.45 -4.34 10.43
N ASP A 72 3.59 -3.89 10.97
CA ASP A 72 4.91 -4.51 10.81
C ASP A 72 4.95 -5.96 11.35
N SER A 73 4.36 -6.12 12.53
CA SER A 73 4.26 -7.39 13.26
C SER A 73 2.82 -7.76 13.63
N LEU A 74 1.85 -7.00 13.12
CA LEU A 74 0.44 -7.28 13.30
C LEU A 74 -0.14 -7.86 12.02
N PHE A 75 -0.94 -8.90 12.18
CA PHE A 75 -1.78 -9.42 11.13
C PHE A 75 -3.16 -8.78 11.20
N CYS A 76 -3.63 -8.23 10.09
CA CYS A 76 -4.97 -7.67 9.98
C CYS A 76 -5.78 -8.41 8.92
N LEU A 77 -6.99 -8.79 9.29
CA LEU A 77 -8.07 -9.20 8.41
C LEU A 77 -9.05 -8.02 8.30
N ASP A 78 -9.14 -7.42 7.12
CA ASP A 78 -10.03 -6.28 6.82
C ASP A 78 -11.21 -6.77 5.99
N ILE A 79 -12.42 -6.61 6.52
CA ILE A 79 -13.66 -7.05 5.90
C ILE A 79 -14.40 -5.83 5.38
N ASP A 80 -14.42 -5.68 4.07
CA ASP A 80 -15.01 -4.54 3.37
C ASP A 80 -16.30 -4.97 2.66
N GLY A 81 -17.41 -5.07 3.40
CA GLY A 81 -18.74 -5.31 2.88
C GLY A 81 -19.43 -6.58 3.39
N ALA A 82 -20.72 -6.74 3.07
CA ALA A 82 -21.54 -7.84 3.57
C ALA A 82 -21.08 -9.20 3.00
N THR A 83 -20.88 -9.29 1.67
CA THR A 83 -20.42 -10.53 1.03
C THR A 83 -19.01 -10.92 1.47
N ALA A 84 -18.18 -9.94 1.85
CA ALA A 84 -16.88 -10.22 2.46
C ALA A 84 -17.04 -10.79 3.87
N GLY A 85 -18.02 -10.34 4.64
CA GLY A 85 -18.39 -10.92 5.94
C GLY A 85 -18.85 -12.36 5.82
N ASP A 86 -19.74 -12.65 4.87
CA ASP A 86 -20.20 -14.02 4.58
C ASP A 86 -19.01 -14.92 4.22
N LYS A 87 -18.12 -14.45 3.35
CA LYS A 87 -16.91 -15.19 2.97
C LYS A 87 -15.96 -15.42 4.13
N ALA A 88 -15.81 -14.47 5.04
CA ALA A 88 -15.02 -14.64 6.26
C ALA A 88 -15.64 -15.72 7.17
N GLY A 89 -16.97 -15.79 7.24
CA GLY A 89 -17.72 -16.87 7.93
C GLY A 89 -17.45 -18.25 7.31
N GLU A 90 -17.59 -18.37 5.98
CA GLU A 90 -17.29 -19.61 5.24
C GLU A 90 -15.87 -20.13 5.51
N LEU A 91 -14.90 -19.22 5.62
CA LEU A 91 -13.51 -19.54 5.92
C LEU A 91 -13.27 -19.78 7.43
N SER A 92 -14.30 -19.66 8.26
CA SER A 92 -14.20 -19.70 9.73
C SER A 92 -13.16 -18.73 10.31
N LEU A 93 -13.09 -17.52 9.73
CA LEU A 93 -12.22 -16.43 10.14
C LEU A 93 -12.99 -15.29 10.81
N ALA A 94 -14.33 -15.25 10.63
CA ALA A 94 -15.22 -14.29 11.26
C ALA A 94 -15.53 -14.68 12.71
N GLU A 95 -15.59 -15.96 12.98
CA GLU A 95 -15.89 -16.56 14.28
C GLU A 95 -14.58 -16.97 14.98
N GLY A 96 -14.68 -17.34 16.24
CA GLY A 96 -13.56 -17.79 17.05
C GLY A 96 -13.35 -16.91 18.28
N GLU A 97 -12.28 -17.18 19.01
CA GLU A 97 -11.96 -16.44 20.23
C GLU A 97 -11.80 -14.95 19.99
N PRO A 98 -12.24 -14.12 20.94
CA PRO A 98 -12.10 -12.68 20.86
C PRO A 98 -10.63 -12.26 20.64
N THR A 99 -10.44 -11.35 19.70
CA THR A 99 -9.19 -10.60 19.53
C THR A 99 -9.52 -9.12 19.43
N TRP A 100 -8.54 -8.28 19.20
CA TRP A 100 -8.79 -6.87 18.93
C TRP A 100 -9.62 -6.72 17.66
N GLU A 101 -10.79 -6.09 17.76
CA GLU A 101 -11.69 -5.87 16.64
C GLU A 101 -12.05 -4.39 16.54
N VAL A 102 -12.10 -3.89 15.33
CA VAL A 102 -12.51 -2.52 15.01
C VAL A 102 -13.74 -2.57 14.14
N ARG A 103 -14.76 -1.84 14.51
CA ARG A 103 -15.99 -1.66 13.73
C ARG A 103 -16.23 -0.20 13.41
N ARG A 104 -17.14 0.04 12.48
CA ARG A 104 -17.63 1.36 12.14
C ARG A 104 -19.10 1.48 12.51
N ASP A 105 -19.47 2.53 13.24
CA ASP A 105 -20.83 2.74 13.74
C ASP A 105 -21.88 2.99 12.64
N THR A 106 -21.44 3.60 11.53
CA THR A 106 -22.34 3.89 10.38
C THR A 106 -22.58 2.70 9.45
N ASN A 107 -21.81 1.63 9.57
CA ASN A 107 -21.99 0.43 8.74
C ASN A 107 -21.32 -0.80 9.35
N SER A 108 -22.14 -1.70 9.90
CA SER A 108 -21.72 -2.94 10.57
C SER A 108 -21.02 -3.96 9.66
N ASN A 109 -21.18 -3.82 8.32
CA ASN A 109 -20.54 -4.71 7.34
C ASN A 109 -19.06 -4.41 7.10
N TYR A 110 -18.54 -3.36 7.73
CA TYR A 110 -17.13 -2.96 7.64
C TYR A 110 -16.48 -3.13 9.00
N TRP A 111 -15.61 -4.13 9.11
CA TRP A 111 -14.93 -4.41 10.36
C TRP A 111 -13.57 -5.07 10.12
N LYS A 112 -12.74 -5.06 11.15
CA LYS A 112 -11.37 -5.58 11.10
C LYS A 112 -11.09 -6.42 12.31
N ARG A 113 -10.32 -7.50 12.12
CA ARG A 113 -9.71 -8.28 13.22
C ARG A 113 -8.21 -8.12 13.18
N ILE A 114 -7.62 -7.88 14.32
CA ILE A 114 -6.18 -7.62 14.46
C ILE A 114 -5.62 -8.67 15.41
N PHE A 115 -4.49 -9.25 15.02
CA PHE A 115 -3.78 -10.27 15.74
C PHE A 115 -2.31 -9.90 15.88
N ALA A 116 -1.64 -10.39 16.92
CA ALA A 116 -0.19 -10.32 17.11
C ALA A 116 0.41 -11.72 16.90
N PRO A 117 0.79 -12.11 15.67
CA PRO A 117 1.40 -13.40 15.41
C PRO A 117 2.67 -13.59 16.25
N THR A 118 2.93 -14.82 16.69
CA THR A 118 4.17 -15.15 17.39
C THR A 118 5.38 -15.02 16.47
N PRO A 119 6.62 -14.94 16.99
CA PRO A 119 7.83 -14.94 16.16
C PRO A 119 7.91 -16.14 15.20
N GLU A 120 7.45 -17.33 15.65
CA GLU A 120 7.41 -18.54 14.83
C GLU A 120 6.39 -18.43 13.70
N GLN A 121 5.22 -17.85 13.99
CA GLN A 121 4.19 -17.58 12.99
C GLN A 121 4.69 -16.56 11.96
N LEU A 122 5.34 -15.49 12.40
CA LEU A 122 5.97 -14.51 11.51
C LEU A 122 7.11 -15.12 10.70
N ALA A 123 7.87 -16.09 11.27
CA ALA A 123 8.93 -16.79 10.53
C ALA A 123 8.39 -17.59 9.34
N ALA A 124 7.14 -18.07 9.42
CA ALA A 124 6.48 -18.80 8.33
C ALA A 124 6.00 -17.92 7.16
N ILE A 125 5.98 -16.60 7.33
CA ILE A 125 5.61 -15.66 6.27
C ILE A 125 6.73 -15.58 5.22
N PRO A 126 6.40 -15.52 3.91
CA PRO A 126 7.39 -15.34 2.87
C PRO A 126 8.12 -14.00 3.02
N VAL A 127 9.37 -13.99 2.60
CA VAL A 127 10.17 -12.77 2.53
C VAL A 127 9.85 -12.07 1.21
N ASN A 128 9.53 -10.78 1.27
CA ASN A 128 9.32 -9.98 0.07
C ASN A 128 10.65 -9.70 -0.63
N LYS A 129 10.61 -9.08 -1.80
CA LYS A 129 11.79 -8.72 -2.59
C LYS A 129 12.78 -7.75 -1.89
N PHE A 130 12.38 -7.17 -0.77
CA PHE A 130 13.23 -6.29 0.05
C PHE A 130 13.83 -6.99 1.27
N GLY A 131 13.67 -8.32 1.40
CA GLY A 131 14.13 -9.10 2.54
C GLY A 131 13.23 -8.97 3.78
N GLU A 132 12.05 -8.34 3.68
CA GLU A 132 11.15 -8.13 4.80
C GLU A 132 10.09 -9.21 4.85
N LYS A 133 9.78 -9.72 6.04
CA LYS A 133 8.64 -10.61 6.28
C LYS A 133 7.34 -9.81 6.11
N SER A 134 6.68 -9.98 4.97
CA SER A 134 5.44 -9.25 4.72
C SER A 134 4.55 -9.94 3.69
N PHE A 135 3.26 -9.76 3.82
CA PHE A 135 2.28 -10.12 2.79
C PHE A 135 1.11 -9.14 2.76
N SER A 136 0.47 -9.07 1.61
CA SER A 136 -0.82 -8.41 1.43
C SER A 136 -1.50 -9.04 0.23
N PHE A 137 -2.72 -9.55 0.42
CA PHE A 137 -3.55 -10.06 -0.67
C PHE A 137 -5.03 -9.76 -0.40
N LYS A 138 -5.85 -9.80 -1.46
CA LYS A 138 -7.30 -9.59 -1.41
C LYS A 138 -8.05 -10.73 -2.07
N ILE A 139 -9.18 -11.09 -1.48
CA ILE A 139 -10.20 -11.95 -2.07
C ILE A 139 -11.41 -11.06 -2.37
N TYR A 140 -11.65 -10.80 -3.63
CA TYR A 140 -12.84 -10.06 -4.06
C TYR A 140 -14.06 -10.98 -3.98
N THR A 141 -15.11 -10.53 -3.29
CA THR A 141 -16.35 -11.28 -3.07
C THR A 141 -17.51 -10.73 -3.88
N LYS A 142 -17.39 -9.49 -4.34
CA LYS A 142 -18.34 -8.85 -5.23
C LYS A 142 -17.59 -7.99 -6.24
N GLU A 143 -17.59 -8.44 -7.48
CA GLU A 143 -17.09 -7.69 -8.63
C GLU A 143 -18.26 -7.03 -9.36
N ASN A 144 -17.98 -6.00 -10.16
CA ASN A 144 -18.95 -5.30 -11.02
C ASN A 144 -20.00 -4.42 -10.34
N SER A 145 -19.81 -4.02 -9.10
CA SER A 145 -20.61 -2.94 -8.49
C SER A 145 -19.83 -1.63 -8.45
N SER A 146 -20.53 -0.51 -8.31
CA SER A 146 -19.92 0.80 -8.05
C SER A 146 -18.99 0.80 -6.83
N LYS A 147 -19.07 -0.25 -6.00
CA LYS A 147 -18.25 -0.49 -4.84
C LYS A 147 -17.94 -1.99 -4.72
N SER A 148 -16.70 -2.36 -4.98
CA SER A 148 -16.22 -3.73 -4.78
C SER A 148 -16.19 -4.08 -3.29
N GLU A 149 -16.57 -5.32 -2.95
CA GLU A 149 -16.44 -5.88 -1.61
C GLU A 149 -15.30 -6.90 -1.59
N ALA A 150 -14.51 -6.92 -0.51
CA ALA A 150 -13.35 -7.80 -0.44
C ALA A 150 -12.93 -8.11 1.00
N LEU A 151 -12.34 -9.28 1.17
CA LEU A 151 -11.47 -9.61 2.30
C LEU A 151 -10.04 -9.18 1.96
N GLU A 152 -9.43 -8.37 2.80
CA GLU A 152 -8.02 -8.01 2.68
C GLU A 152 -7.24 -8.58 3.86
N PHE A 153 -6.13 -9.26 3.56
CA PHE A 153 -5.21 -9.86 4.51
C PHE A 153 -3.88 -9.16 4.39
N PHE A 154 -3.34 -8.67 5.50
CA PHE A 154 -2.02 -8.05 5.46
C PHE A 154 -1.26 -8.09 6.78
N CYS A 155 0.07 -8.21 6.64
CA CYS A 155 1.07 -8.04 7.67
C CYS A 155 2.26 -7.38 6.99
N SER A 156 2.43 -6.06 7.16
CA SER A 156 3.44 -5.30 6.43
C SER A 156 3.65 -3.89 6.98
N ALA A 157 4.88 -3.42 7.03
CA ALA A 157 5.23 -2.04 7.37
C ALA A 157 4.65 -1.00 6.39
N GLY A 158 4.38 -1.42 5.15
CA GLY A 158 3.73 -0.59 4.15
C GLY A 158 2.21 -0.42 4.34
N ARG A 159 1.64 -1.02 5.40
CA ARG A 159 0.22 -0.99 5.72
C ARG A 159 -0.02 -0.45 7.12
N GLN A 160 -1.13 0.23 7.27
CA GLN A 160 -1.65 0.67 8.55
C GLN A 160 -3.14 0.36 8.64
N VAL A 161 -3.64 0.09 9.81
CA VAL A 161 -5.05 -0.10 10.11
C VAL A 161 -5.52 1.03 11.03
N ILE A 162 -6.64 1.68 10.66
CA ILE A 162 -7.27 2.67 11.55
C ILE A 162 -8.00 1.91 12.63
N VAL A 163 -7.72 2.25 13.89
CA VAL A 163 -8.18 1.48 15.03
C VAL A 163 -9.20 2.21 15.89
N ILE A 164 -9.22 3.54 15.89
CA ILE A 164 -10.16 4.36 16.66
C ILE A 164 -10.23 5.77 16.08
N GLY A 165 -11.32 6.49 16.34
CA GLY A 165 -11.50 7.89 15.93
C GLY A 165 -12.50 8.03 14.79
N ASP A 166 -12.57 9.24 14.20
CA ASP A 166 -13.62 9.58 13.26
C ASP A 166 -13.34 9.03 11.85
N HIS A 167 -14.39 8.57 11.19
CA HIS A 167 -14.32 8.17 9.79
C HIS A 167 -14.52 9.37 8.89
N TYR A 168 -13.53 9.71 8.12
CA TYR A 168 -13.47 10.93 7.32
C TYR A 168 -14.65 11.13 6.35
N GLU A 169 -15.14 10.06 5.72
CA GLU A 169 -16.12 10.18 4.62
C GLU A 169 -17.58 10.02 5.05
N SER A 170 -17.84 9.23 6.08
CA SER A 170 -19.21 8.86 6.46
C SER A 170 -19.74 9.65 7.63
N GLY A 171 -18.92 10.50 8.26
CA GLY A 171 -19.27 11.18 9.51
C GLY A 171 -19.40 10.23 10.70
N GLY A 172 -19.11 8.94 10.50
CA GLY A 172 -19.16 7.93 11.56
C GLY A 172 -17.83 7.79 12.29
N ARG A 173 -17.80 6.84 13.21
CA ARG A 173 -16.67 6.60 14.10
C ARG A 173 -16.21 5.14 14.06
N TYR A 174 -14.89 4.93 14.16
CA TYR A 174 -14.31 3.64 14.49
C TYR A 174 -14.39 3.43 16.00
N TYR A 175 -14.76 2.23 16.42
CA TYR A 175 -14.89 1.85 17.81
C TYR A 175 -14.55 0.37 18.02
N TRP A 176 -14.38 -0.03 19.27
CA TRP A 176 -14.14 -1.42 19.68
C TRP A 176 -15.40 -2.02 20.34
N PRO A 177 -15.91 -3.15 19.84
CA PRO A 177 -16.98 -3.86 20.53
C PRO A 177 -16.55 -4.28 21.93
N LYS A 178 -17.52 -4.44 22.82
CA LYS A 178 -17.27 -4.93 24.19
C LYS A 178 -16.51 -6.26 24.17
N GLY A 179 -15.42 -6.37 24.92
CA GLY A 179 -14.57 -7.57 24.97
C GLY A 179 -13.70 -7.78 23.72
N ARG A 180 -13.54 -6.76 22.85
CA ARG A 180 -12.73 -6.82 21.62
C ARG A 180 -11.81 -5.59 21.47
N THR A 181 -11.30 -5.12 22.59
CA THR A 181 -10.42 -3.96 22.71
C THR A 181 -8.95 -4.34 22.45
N PRO A 182 -8.01 -3.39 22.42
CA PRO A 182 -6.57 -3.69 22.37
C PRO A 182 -6.08 -4.68 23.44
N LYS A 183 -6.73 -4.73 24.62
CA LYS A 183 -6.42 -5.70 25.69
C LYS A 183 -6.68 -7.15 25.29
N ASN A 184 -7.50 -7.38 24.27
CA ASN A 184 -7.83 -8.70 23.77
C ASN A 184 -6.92 -9.11 22.60
N LEU A 185 -5.93 -8.28 22.25
CA LEU A 185 -4.97 -8.60 21.21
C LEU A 185 -4.25 -9.90 21.56
N ARG A 186 -4.37 -10.90 20.71
CA ARG A 186 -3.78 -12.23 20.87
C ARG A 186 -3.10 -12.71 19.58
N SER A 187 -2.34 -13.76 19.70
CA SER A 187 -1.85 -14.46 18.52
C SER A 187 -2.98 -15.23 17.85
N PRO A 188 -2.94 -15.42 16.53
CA PRO A 188 -3.83 -16.37 15.85
C PRO A 188 -3.63 -17.77 16.44
N THR A 189 -4.69 -18.55 16.55
CA THR A 189 -4.57 -19.97 16.84
C THR A 189 -3.82 -20.69 15.70
N VAL A 190 -3.33 -21.88 15.95
CA VAL A 190 -2.66 -22.70 14.92
C VAL A 190 -3.58 -22.93 13.72
N ASP A 191 -4.86 -23.16 13.95
CA ASP A 191 -5.85 -23.37 12.89
C ASP A 191 -6.10 -22.09 12.08
N GLU A 192 -6.36 -20.97 12.76
CA GLU A 192 -6.52 -19.66 12.11
C GLU A 192 -5.30 -19.32 11.24
N TRP A 193 -4.09 -19.52 11.79
CA TRP A 193 -2.86 -19.20 11.06
C TRP A 193 -2.62 -20.14 9.87
N SER A 194 -2.89 -21.42 10.03
CA SER A 194 -2.79 -22.41 8.95
C SER A 194 -3.74 -22.09 7.79
N LYS A 195 -4.96 -21.63 8.09
CA LYS A 195 -5.91 -21.14 7.09
C LYS A 195 -5.35 -19.91 6.34
N VAL A 196 -4.80 -18.94 7.07
CA VAL A 196 -4.18 -17.74 6.46
C VAL A 196 -3.03 -18.12 5.55
N LEU A 197 -2.11 -19.00 5.99
CA LEU A 197 -0.98 -19.45 5.17
C LEU A 197 -1.40 -20.23 3.92
N ARG A 198 -2.46 -21.05 4.02
CA ARG A 198 -3.03 -21.74 2.87
C ARG A 198 -3.60 -20.77 1.84
N LEU A 199 -4.38 -19.79 2.31
CA LEU A 199 -4.91 -18.73 1.45
C LEU A 199 -3.77 -17.89 0.84
N LEU A 200 -2.76 -17.56 1.63
CA LEU A 200 -1.59 -16.85 1.13
C LEU A 200 -0.91 -17.63 -0.01
N LYS A 201 -0.69 -18.93 0.13
CA LYS A 201 -0.14 -19.77 -0.94
C LYS A 201 -1.04 -19.80 -2.17
N GLN A 202 -2.35 -19.90 -1.97
CA GLN A 202 -3.33 -19.93 -3.06
C GLN A 202 -3.35 -18.61 -3.85
N TYR A 203 -3.29 -17.48 -3.17
CA TYR A 203 -3.43 -16.14 -3.78
C TYR A 203 -2.10 -15.45 -4.08
N SER A 204 -0.96 -15.92 -3.54
CA SER A 204 0.36 -15.40 -3.88
C SER A 204 1.18 -16.30 -4.81
N GLY A 205 0.84 -17.58 -4.91
CA GLY A 205 1.52 -18.57 -5.76
C GLY A 205 0.97 -18.69 -7.17
N GLU A 206 -0.24 -18.23 -7.40
CA GLU A 206 -0.73 -17.99 -8.76
C GLU A 206 -0.29 -16.58 -9.17
N SER A 207 0.49 -16.48 -10.26
CA SER A 207 0.39 -15.29 -11.08
C SER A 207 -1.08 -14.95 -11.13
N LEU A 208 -1.50 -13.87 -10.47
CA LEU A 208 -2.88 -13.42 -10.42
C LEU A 208 -3.49 -13.70 -11.79
N PRO A 209 -4.61 -14.44 -11.89
CA PRO A 209 -5.32 -14.47 -13.14
C PRO A 209 -5.53 -13.00 -13.46
N THR A 210 -4.91 -12.57 -14.54
CA THR A 210 -5.13 -11.23 -15.09
C THR A 210 -6.64 -11.12 -15.15
N PRO A 211 -7.30 -10.15 -14.45
CA PRO A 211 -8.72 -10.00 -14.60
C PRO A 211 -8.94 -9.96 -16.09
N SER A 212 -9.71 -10.92 -16.59
CA SER A 212 -10.07 -10.94 -17.99
C SER A 212 -10.69 -9.60 -18.29
N VAL A 213 -9.82 -8.75 -18.75
CA VAL A 213 -9.98 -7.58 -19.58
C VAL A 213 -11.41 -7.02 -19.63
N ILE A 214 -11.62 -5.99 -18.82
CA ILE A 214 -12.27 -4.82 -19.37
C ILE A 214 -11.14 -3.84 -19.62
N THR A 215 -10.73 -3.78 -20.86
CA THR A 215 -9.75 -2.88 -21.45
C THR A 215 -10.05 -1.43 -21.09
N LYS A 216 -9.37 -0.92 -20.10
CA LYS A 216 -8.95 0.47 -20.08
C LYS A 216 -7.45 0.44 -19.80
N ASN A 217 -6.68 0.71 -20.85
CA ASN A 217 -5.24 0.80 -20.94
C ASN A 217 -4.53 1.23 -19.63
N LYS A 218 -4.30 0.30 -18.70
CA LYS A 218 -3.23 0.42 -17.72
C LYS A 218 -2.05 -0.28 -18.36
N THR A 219 -1.10 0.49 -18.83
CA THR A 219 0.23 -0.01 -19.15
C THR A 219 0.78 -0.67 -17.89
N ASP A 220 0.91 -1.99 -17.91
CA ASP A 220 1.57 -2.73 -16.85
C ASP A 220 3.04 -2.28 -16.84
N TRP A 221 3.48 -1.75 -15.71
CA TRP A 221 4.83 -1.23 -15.53
C TRP A 221 5.68 -2.27 -14.81
N GLN A 222 6.82 -2.58 -15.39
CA GLN A 222 7.83 -3.45 -14.80
C GLN A 222 8.96 -2.57 -14.21
N ILE A 223 9.41 -2.90 -13.01
CA ILE A 223 10.55 -2.22 -12.40
C ILE A 223 11.81 -2.67 -13.13
N MET A 224 12.68 -1.72 -13.46
CA MET A 224 13.95 -1.99 -14.14
C MET A 224 15.05 -2.28 -13.12
N ASP A 225 15.84 -3.31 -13.36
CA ASP A 225 17.04 -3.60 -12.56
C ASP A 225 18.10 -2.51 -12.77
N GLU A 226 18.30 -2.07 -14.01
CA GLU A 226 19.10 -0.91 -14.37
C GLU A 226 18.30 -0.02 -15.34
N CYS A 227 18.24 1.27 -15.04
CA CYS A 227 17.51 2.23 -15.87
C CYS A 227 18.35 2.68 -17.05
N GLU A 228 17.93 2.40 -18.25
CA GLU A 228 18.61 2.82 -19.50
C GLU A 228 18.74 4.34 -19.65
N ILE A 229 18.02 5.14 -18.87
CA ILE A 229 18.05 6.61 -18.93
C ILE A 229 19.07 7.21 -17.94
N CYS A 230 19.04 6.79 -16.68
CA CYS A 230 19.86 7.37 -15.61
C CYS A 230 20.91 6.41 -15.01
N GLY A 231 21.00 5.18 -15.50
CA GLY A 231 21.95 4.18 -15.03
C GLY A 231 21.68 3.65 -13.62
N ARG A 232 20.51 3.97 -13.02
CA ARG A 232 20.19 3.54 -11.66
C ARG A 232 19.96 2.02 -11.61
N CYS A 233 20.71 1.34 -10.76
CA CYS A 233 20.53 -0.05 -10.38
C CYS A 233 20.09 -0.22 -8.92
N GLU A 234 20.26 0.82 -8.08
CA GLU A 234 19.82 0.79 -6.68
C GLU A 234 18.40 1.29 -6.51
N ARG A 235 17.66 0.68 -5.56
CA ARG A 235 16.28 1.05 -5.17
C ARG A 235 15.19 0.94 -6.25
N GLN A 236 15.48 0.41 -7.40
CA GLN A 236 14.51 -0.03 -8.43
C GLN A 236 13.20 0.81 -8.50
N VAL A 237 13.32 2.12 -8.71
CA VAL A 237 12.17 3.05 -8.76
C VAL A 237 11.83 3.50 -10.19
N CYS A 238 12.76 3.27 -11.14
CA CYS A 238 12.49 3.47 -12.55
C CYS A 238 11.75 2.24 -13.11
N SER A 239 10.83 2.47 -14.02
CA SER A 239 9.98 1.39 -14.56
C SER A 239 9.82 1.52 -16.08
N ILE A 240 9.61 0.38 -16.73
CA ILE A 240 9.34 0.27 -18.16
C ILE A 240 7.96 -0.34 -18.37
N SER A 241 7.24 0.11 -19.39
CA SER A 241 5.95 -0.49 -19.77
C SER A 241 6.15 -1.94 -20.23
N ALA A 242 5.13 -2.79 -20.04
CA ALA A 242 5.18 -4.21 -20.40
C ALA A 242 5.52 -4.46 -21.88
N ASP A 243 5.16 -3.54 -22.76
CA ASP A 243 5.50 -3.57 -24.18
C ASP A 243 6.91 -3.05 -24.49
N ASN A 244 7.70 -2.69 -23.45
CA ASN A 244 9.04 -2.14 -23.55
C ASN A 244 9.16 -0.87 -24.42
N ASN A 245 8.10 -0.07 -24.51
CA ASN A 245 8.06 1.13 -25.34
C ASN A 245 8.12 2.45 -24.57
N VAL A 246 7.90 2.42 -23.25
CA VAL A 246 7.89 3.63 -22.41
C VAL A 246 8.67 3.41 -21.13
N ILE A 247 9.60 4.32 -20.81
CA ILE A 247 10.30 4.35 -19.52
C ILE A 247 9.79 5.51 -18.68
N SER A 248 9.52 5.23 -17.39
CA SER A 248 9.29 6.22 -16.35
C SER A 248 10.53 6.32 -15.47
N CYS A 249 11.36 7.33 -15.68
CA CYS A 249 12.61 7.55 -14.97
C CYS A 249 12.40 8.50 -13.79
N PHE A 250 12.76 8.07 -12.58
CA PHE A 250 12.60 8.83 -11.34
C PHE A 250 13.74 9.84 -11.13
N HIS A 251 13.40 11.06 -10.71
CA HIS A 251 14.37 12.08 -10.31
C HIS A 251 14.78 11.84 -8.85
N GLY A 252 15.97 11.30 -8.65
CA GLY A 252 16.56 11.11 -7.32
C GLY A 252 17.69 12.12 -7.08
N LEU A 253 18.23 12.08 -5.85
CA LEU A 253 19.38 12.94 -5.48
C LEU A 253 20.65 12.53 -6.20
N THR A 254 20.91 11.24 -6.33
CA THR A 254 22.14 10.68 -6.91
C THR A 254 22.00 10.37 -8.40
N TYR A 255 20.80 9.92 -8.78
CA TYR A 255 20.50 9.53 -10.16
C TYR A 255 19.30 10.32 -10.65
N ALA A 256 19.44 10.93 -11.80
CA ALA A 256 18.38 11.67 -12.46
C ALA A 256 18.52 11.57 -13.99
N PRO A 257 17.43 11.70 -14.75
CA PRO A 257 17.55 11.84 -16.20
C PRO A 257 18.33 13.11 -16.56
N PRO A 258 18.92 13.18 -17.76
CA PRO A 258 19.59 14.38 -18.25
C PRO A 258 18.68 15.62 -18.11
N LYS A 259 19.27 16.75 -17.72
CA LYS A 259 18.54 18.02 -17.55
C LYS A 259 18.39 18.76 -18.87
N GLY A 260 17.36 19.59 -19.00
CA GLY A 260 17.19 20.50 -20.12
C GLY A 260 16.73 19.85 -21.42
N LEU A 261 16.32 18.59 -21.40
CA LEU A 261 15.86 17.87 -22.58
C LEU A 261 14.62 18.54 -23.21
N LYS A 262 14.66 18.69 -24.52
CA LYS A 262 13.50 19.13 -25.31
C LYS A 262 12.65 17.90 -25.71
N ARG A 263 11.36 18.11 -25.87
CA ARG A 263 10.44 17.02 -26.30
C ARG A 263 10.90 16.41 -27.63
N GLY A 264 11.02 15.08 -27.67
CA GLY A 264 11.54 14.32 -28.81
C GLY A 264 13.06 14.14 -28.80
N GLU A 265 13.81 14.87 -27.96
CA GLU A 265 15.25 14.70 -27.85
C GLU A 265 15.63 13.31 -27.39
N LEU A 266 16.61 12.69 -28.04
CA LEU A 266 16.98 11.31 -27.81
C LEU A 266 18.04 11.18 -26.71
N VAL A 267 17.80 10.27 -25.78
CA VAL A 267 18.77 9.78 -24.81
C VAL A 267 19.26 8.41 -25.26
N ASN A 268 20.59 8.23 -25.28
CA ASN A 268 21.25 7.00 -25.74
C ASN A 268 20.85 6.56 -27.18
N GLY A 269 20.45 7.52 -28.02
CA GLY A 269 20.01 7.26 -29.39
C GLY A 269 18.75 6.39 -29.53
N LYS A 270 18.09 6.06 -28.42
CA LYS A 270 17.02 5.05 -28.35
C LYS A 270 15.74 5.57 -27.71
N TRP A 271 15.82 6.50 -26.77
CA TRP A 271 14.71 6.94 -25.97
C TRP A 271 14.43 8.43 -26.16
N GLY A 272 13.30 8.78 -26.75
CA GLY A 272 12.86 10.17 -26.94
C GLY A 272 12.20 10.71 -25.68
N TYR A 273 12.67 11.86 -25.16
CA TYR A 273 12.03 12.54 -24.03
C TYR A 273 10.62 13.01 -24.42
N SER A 274 9.62 12.69 -23.59
CA SER A 274 8.23 13.08 -23.81
C SER A 274 7.81 14.24 -22.91
N LYS A 275 7.94 14.05 -21.60
CA LYS A 275 7.53 15.04 -20.58
C LYS A 275 8.09 14.69 -19.22
N THR A 276 8.14 15.68 -18.33
CA THR A 276 8.29 15.47 -16.88
C THR A 276 6.93 15.64 -16.19
N GLN A 277 6.67 14.82 -15.19
CA GLN A 277 5.44 14.89 -14.40
C GLN A 277 5.77 14.71 -12.92
N GLU A 278 5.11 15.48 -12.08
CA GLU A 278 5.15 15.32 -10.64
C GLU A 278 4.06 14.35 -10.21
N ARG A 279 4.41 13.38 -9.38
CA ARG A 279 3.51 12.44 -8.74
C ARG A 279 3.64 12.57 -7.22
N SER A 280 2.70 12.02 -6.49
CA SER A 280 2.68 12.09 -5.02
C SER A 280 3.93 11.54 -4.31
N PHE A 281 4.74 10.75 -4.98
CA PHE A 281 5.95 10.13 -4.46
C PHE A 281 7.23 10.57 -5.19
N GLY A 282 7.16 11.62 -6.02
CA GLY A 282 8.31 12.26 -6.65
C GLY A 282 8.10 12.72 -8.08
N VAL A 283 9.16 13.22 -8.66
CA VAL A 283 9.21 13.72 -10.04
C VAL A 283 9.69 12.62 -10.97
N PHE A 284 9.05 12.46 -12.11
CA PHE A 284 9.38 11.46 -13.13
C PHE A 284 9.47 12.09 -14.51
N SER A 285 10.46 11.68 -15.28
CA SER A 285 10.52 11.95 -16.73
C SER A 285 10.09 10.72 -17.52
N ILE A 286 9.26 10.93 -18.50
CA ILE A 286 8.72 9.89 -19.38
C ILE A 286 9.49 9.92 -20.71
N PHE A 287 9.97 8.74 -21.08
CA PHE A 287 10.69 8.50 -22.34
C PHE A 287 9.94 7.47 -23.14
N VAL A 288 9.88 7.68 -24.45
CA VAL A 288 9.24 6.78 -25.41
C VAL A 288 10.29 6.21 -26.35
N LYS A 289 10.23 4.94 -26.64
CA LYS A 289 11.18 4.28 -27.53
C LYS A 289 11.11 4.89 -28.92
N HIS A 290 12.26 5.36 -29.41
CA HIS A 290 12.36 5.93 -30.73
C HIS A 290 12.19 4.84 -31.80
N LYS A 291 11.26 5.06 -32.71
CA LYS A 291 11.11 4.25 -33.91
C LYS A 291 11.78 5.00 -35.05
N PRO A 292 12.95 4.54 -35.54
CA PRO A 292 13.63 5.25 -36.61
C PRO A 292 12.74 5.34 -37.86
N SER A 293 12.73 6.49 -38.49
CA SER A 293 12.04 6.72 -39.74
C SER A 293 12.67 5.88 -40.87
N GLN A 294 11.95 5.68 -41.96
CA GLN A 294 12.49 4.98 -43.13
C GLN A 294 13.77 5.67 -43.68
N GLN A 295 13.85 7.00 -43.61
CA GLN A 295 15.02 7.77 -43.98
C GLN A 295 16.23 7.48 -43.08
N GLU A 296 16.04 7.42 -41.76
CA GLU A 296 17.11 7.07 -40.82
C GLU A 296 17.58 5.63 -41.01
N LEU A 297 16.67 4.70 -41.33
CA LEU A 297 17.02 3.32 -41.65
C LEU A 297 17.83 3.21 -42.94
N LEU A 298 17.48 4.00 -43.95
CA LEU A 298 18.24 4.07 -45.22
C LEU A 298 19.63 4.68 -45.00
N GLN A 299 19.75 5.76 -44.25
CA GLN A 299 21.03 6.34 -43.89
C GLN A 299 21.93 5.35 -43.12
N ARG A 300 21.40 4.64 -42.13
CA ARG A 300 22.18 3.64 -41.39
C ARG A 300 22.68 2.51 -42.30
N ARG A 301 21.90 2.09 -43.30
CA ARG A 301 22.34 1.10 -44.28
C ARG A 301 23.45 1.59 -45.19
N LEU A 302 23.43 2.87 -45.54
CA LEU A 302 24.47 3.49 -46.39
C LEU A 302 25.82 3.67 -45.66
N PHE A 303 25.81 3.86 -44.33
CA PHE A 303 27.02 4.00 -43.51
C PHE A 303 27.51 2.72 -42.81
N SER A 304 26.81 1.62 -42.95
CA SER A 304 27.25 0.30 -42.41
C SER A 304 28.02 -0.56 -43.41
N VAL A 305 28.41 0.01 -44.55
CA VAL A 305 29.21 -0.66 -45.60
C VAL A 305 30.55 0.11 -45.79
N VAL A 306 31.25 0.32 -44.66
CA VAL A 306 32.68 0.70 -44.67
C VAL A 306 33.43 -0.13 -43.65
#